data_0c0c879f9709b44e1c1a7a24ba9b9548
#
_entry.id   0c0c879f9709b44e1c1a7a24ba9b9548
#
_cell.length_a   1.000
_cell.length_b   1.000
_cell.length_c   1.000
_cell.angle_alpha   90.00
_cell.angle_beta   90.00
_cell.angle_gamma   90.00
#
_symmetry.space_group_name_H-M   'P 1'
#
loop_
_entity.id
_entity.type
_entity.pdbx_description
1 polymer ?
#
loop_
_entity_poly.entity_id
_entity_poly.type
_entity_poly.pdbx_seq_one_letter_code
_entity_poly.pdbx_strand_id
1 'polypeptide(L)'
;MSKKPLILVTNDDGITAPGIRTLISVMNEIGDVVVVAPDSPQSAMGHAITINSTLHCIPIKIDNGPQQEYSCSGTPADCIKLGINEILDRKPDICVSGINHGSNSSINVIYSGTMSAAIEASIEGIPAIGFSLLDYSWKADFKTLKNYIKKITITAIKEGIPNGNALNVNFPKLKEKEIKGIKICRQAKAYWIEKFDKRTNPQGKEYYWLTGEFINKDHKKDSDEWALENGYISIVPVKFDMTDHYNIRKISNWKF
;
A
#
# COMPACT_ATOMS: atom_id res chain seq x y z
N MET A 1 -11.25 -30.35 -7.01
CA MET A 1 -10.09 -29.52 -6.65
C MET A 1 -10.61 -28.13 -6.34
N SER A 2 -10.28 -27.54 -5.19
CA SER A 2 -10.65 -26.15 -4.91
C SER A 2 -9.99 -25.25 -5.95
N LYS A 3 -10.73 -24.32 -6.53
CA LYS A 3 -10.21 -23.34 -7.50
C LYS A 3 -9.12 -22.52 -6.81
N LYS A 4 -7.97 -22.35 -7.46
CA LYS A 4 -6.92 -21.47 -6.94
C LYS A 4 -7.45 -20.04 -6.80
N PRO A 5 -7.08 -19.29 -5.75
CA PRO A 5 -7.47 -17.91 -5.61
C PRO A 5 -6.88 -17.06 -6.76
N LEU A 6 -7.66 -16.13 -7.28
CA LEU A 6 -7.21 -15.10 -8.23
C LEU A 6 -6.73 -13.90 -7.43
N ILE A 7 -5.48 -13.49 -7.65
CA ILE A 7 -4.80 -12.44 -6.90
C ILE A 7 -4.46 -11.28 -7.84
N LEU A 8 -4.99 -10.09 -7.57
CA LEU A 8 -4.60 -8.87 -8.25
C LEU A 8 -3.43 -8.23 -7.50
N VAL A 9 -2.34 -7.93 -8.22
CA VAL A 9 -1.11 -7.35 -7.67
C VAL A 9 -0.85 -5.99 -8.29
N THR A 10 -0.52 -5.00 -7.48
CA THR A 10 -0.11 -3.66 -7.91
C THR A 10 0.94 -3.06 -6.96
N ASN A 11 1.40 -1.84 -7.23
CA ASN A 11 2.24 -1.01 -6.36
C ASN A 11 2.21 0.46 -6.80
N ASP A 12 3.01 1.32 -6.15
CA ASP A 12 3.26 2.70 -6.54
C ASP A 12 4.72 2.99 -6.94
N ASP A 13 5.65 2.06 -6.69
CA ASP A 13 7.05 2.19 -7.09
C ASP A 13 7.31 1.86 -8.58
N GLY A 14 6.28 1.38 -9.29
CA GLY A 14 6.36 0.95 -10.69
C GLY A 14 6.57 -0.56 -10.84
N ILE A 15 6.11 -1.11 -11.97
CA ILE A 15 6.00 -2.56 -12.23
C ILE A 15 7.35 -3.31 -12.21
N THR A 16 8.46 -2.61 -12.43
CA THR A 16 9.82 -3.17 -12.42
C THR A 16 10.50 -3.10 -11.05
N ALA A 17 9.89 -2.43 -10.06
CA ALA A 17 10.48 -2.23 -8.76
C ALA A 17 10.74 -3.56 -8.01
N PRO A 18 11.83 -3.69 -7.23
CA PRO A 18 12.19 -4.95 -6.58
C PRO A 18 11.14 -5.42 -5.56
N GLY A 19 10.42 -4.49 -4.95
CA GLY A 19 9.34 -4.79 -4.01
C GLY A 19 8.21 -5.57 -4.64
N ILE A 20 7.62 -5.07 -5.75
CA ILE A 20 6.53 -5.77 -6.45
C ILE A 20 7.02 -7.10 -7.05
N ARG A 21 8.27 -7.17 -7.59
CA ARG A 21 8.82 -8.44 -8.10
C ARG A 21 8.89 -9.51 -7.02
N THR A 22 9.27 -9.11 -5.79
CA THR A 22 9.25 -10.01 -4.64
C THR A 22 7.83 -10.41 -4.26
N LEU A 23 6.89 -9.46 -4.22
CA LEU A 23 5.48 -9.73 -3.91
C LEU A 23 4.86 -10.73 -4.90
N ILE A 24 5.05 -10.51 -6.22
CA ILE A 24 4.60 -11.41 -7.28
C ILE A 24 5.14 -12.83 -7.06
N SER A 25 6.45 -12.96 -6.74
CA SER A 25 7.03 -14.27 -6.50
C SER A 25 6.36 -15.04 -5.35
N VAL A 26 5.91 -14.34 -4.31
CA VAL A 26 5.18 -14.94 -3.19
C VAL A 26 3.74 -15.28 -3.57
N MET A 27 3.07 -14.40 -4.32
CA MET A 27 1.68 -14.62 -4.74
C MET A 27 1.54 -15.78 -5.70
N ASN A 28 2.52 -16.00 -6.59
CA ASN A 28 2.56 -17.17 -7.48
C ASN A 28 2.61 -18.53 -6.74
N GLU A 29 3.05 -18.54 -5.48
CA GLU A 29 3.01 -19.74 -4.63
C GLU A 29 1.61 -19.99 -4.03
N ILE A 30 0.73 -18.98 -4.07
CA ILE A 30 -0.59 -19.01 -3.42
C ILE A 30 -1.71 -19.24 -4.43
N GLY A 31 -1.66 -18.53 -5.58
CA GLY A 31 -2.79 -18.49 -6.50
C GLY A 31 -2.42 -18.15 -7.94
N ASP A 32 -3.45 -17.87 -8.73
CA ASP A 32 -3.33 -17.34 -10.08
C ASP A 32 -3.16 -15.81 -9.98
N VAL A 33 -2.10 -15.28 -10.59
CA VAL A 33 -1.68 -13.89 -10.40
C VAL A 33 -1.89 -13.08 -11.67
N VAL A 34 -2.54 -11.93 -11.51
CA VAL A 34 -2.58 -10.87 -12.52
C VAL A 34 -2.00 -9.60 -11.91
N VAL A 35 -1.05 -9.00 -12.60
CA VAL A 35 -0.36 -7.78 -12.20
C VAL A 35 -0.84 -6.64 -13.08
N VAL A 36 -1.34 -5.57 -12.46
CA VAL A 36 -1.63 -4.30 -13.15
C VAL A 36 -0.97 -3.21 -12.33
N ALA A 37 0.11 -2.63 -12.82
CA ALA A 37 0.92 -1.70 -12.06
C ALA A 37 1.43 -0.52 -12.90
N PRO A 38 1.71 0.63 -12.28
CA PRO A 38 2.24 1.80 -12.97
C PRO A 38 3.54 1.50 -13.72
N ASP A 39 3.71 2.12 -14.90
CA ASP A 39 4.92 2.07 -15.71
C ASP A 39 6.08 2.85 -15.08
N SER A 40 5.77 3.79 -14.22
CA SER A 40 6.70 4.71 -13.56
C SER A 40 6.30 4.96 -12.10
N PRO A 41 7.24 5.37 -11.22
CA PRO A 41 6.93 5.66 -9.82
C PRO A 41 5.85 6.73 -9.64
N GLN A 42 4.90 6.46 -8.75
CA GLN A 42 3.75 7.30 -8.39
C GLN A 42 3.76 7.67 -6.89
N SER A 43 4.95 7.82 -6.31
CA SER A 43 5.11 8.09 -4.87
C SER A 43 4.42 9.38 -4.44
N ALA A 44 3.81 9.36 -3.25
CA ALA A 44 3.11 10.49 -2.63
C ALA A 44 1.92 11.05 -3.44
N MET A 45 1.39 10.31 -4.42
CA MET A 45 0.20 10.72 -5.17
C MET A 45 -1.11 10.56 -4.37
N GLY A 46 -1.06 9.94 -3.20
CA GLY A 46 -2.26 9.65 -2.42
C GLY A 46 -3.28 8.85 -3.23
N HIS A 47 -4.57 9.09 -3.04
CA HIS A 47 -5.65 8.40 -3.75
C HIS A 47 -6.10 9.17 -5.01
N ALA A 48 -5.12 9.61 -5.84
CA ALA A 48 -5.40 10.29 -7.10
C ALA A 48 -5.91 9.31 -8.16
N ILE A 49 -6.83 9.79 -9.01
CA ILE A 49 -7.34 9.08 -10.20
C ILE A 49 -7.18 9.96 -11.43
N THR A 50 -7.01 9.33 -12.59
CA THR A 50 -6.83 10.01 -13.88
C THR A 50 -8.18 10.21 -14.57
N ILE A 51 -8.65 11.46 -14.66
CA ILE A 51 -9.94 11.82 -15.30
C ILE A 51 -9.73 12.57 -16.60
N ASN A 52 -8.72 13.46 -16.67
CA ASN A 52 -8.55 14.41 -17.77
C ASN A 52 -7.56 13.98 -18.84
N SER A 53 -7.08 12.75 -18.80
CA SER A 53 -6.18 12.17 -19.80
C SER A 53 -6.52 10.70 -20.05
N THR A 54 -6.00 10.16 -21.15
CA THR A 54 -6.18 8.75 -21.48
C THR A 54 -5.24 7.87 -20.65
N LEU A 55 -5.73 6.69 -20.28
CA LEU A 55 -4.94 5.63 -19.67
C LEU A 55 -4.49 4.64 -20.74
N HIS A 56 -3.23 4.28 -20.72
CA HIS A 56 -2.66 3.23 -21.54
C HIS A 56 -2.27 2.07 -20.62
N CYS A 57 -2.76 0.87 -20.94
CA CYS A 57 -2.46 -0.34 -20.21
C CYS A 57 -2.12 -1.44 -21.22
N ILE A 58 -0.88 -1.88 -21.23
CA ILE A 58 -0.37 -2.82 -22.23
C ILE A 58 0.16 -4.09 -21.55
N PRO A 59 -0.06 -5.27 -22.15
CA PRO A 59 0.53 -6.49 -21.66
C PRO A 59 2.05 -6.45 -21.83
N ILE A 60 2.76 -6.88 -20.81
CA ILE A 60 4.23 -6.97 -20.83
C ILE A 60 4.69 -8.29 -20.22
N LYS A 61 5.95 -8.62 -20.45
CA LYS A 61 6.60 -9.76 -19.82
C LYS A 61 7.95 -9.35 -19.28
N ILE A 62 8.09 -9.29 -17.96
CA ILE A 62 9.34 -8.88 -17.29
C ILE A 62 10.20 -10.09 -16.95
N ASP A 63 9.58 -11.20 -16.54
CA ASP A 63 10.27 -12.43 -16.22
C ASP A 63 9.52 -13.67 -16.76
N ASN A 64 10.02 -14.87 -16.47
CA ASN A 64 9.42 -16.13 -16.94
C ASN A 64 8.43 -16.74 -15.93
N GLY A 65 7.89 -15.95 -15.00
CA GLY A 65 6.85 -16.39 -14.08
C GLY A 65 5.53 -16.74 -14.77
N PRO A 66 4.61 -17.41 -14.07
CA PRO A 66 3.32 -17.82 -14.61
C PRO A 66 2.28 -16.69 -14.65
N GLN A 67 2.55 -15.55 -14.01
CA GLN A 67 1.64 -14.42 -13.91
C GLN A 67 1.41 -13.72 -15.26
N GLN A 68 0.23 -13.12 -15.41
CA GLN A 68 -0.03 -12.12 -16.45
C GLN A 68 0.35 -10.74 -15.92
N GLU A 69 1.00 -9.92 -16.74
CA GLU A 69 1.47 -8.60 -16.33
C GLU A 69 1.04 -7.52 -17.32
N TYR A 70 0.57 -6.39 -16.77
CA TYR A 70 0.14 -5.21 -17.51
C TYR A 70 0.79 -3.96 -16.93
N SER A 71 1.44 -3.18 -17.80
CA SER A 71 2.05 -1.88 -17.48
C SER A 71 1.07 -0.76 -17.81
N CYS A 72 0.77 0.09 -16.83
CA CYS A 72 -0.26 1.13 -16.93
C CYS A 72 0.34 2.52 -16.75
N SER A 73 -0.09 3.50 -17.55
CA SER A 73 0.35 4.91 -17.42
C SER A 73 -0.34 5.68 -16.28
N GLY A 74 -1.24 5.03 -15.53
CA GLY A 74 -2.02 5.65 -14.48
C GLY A 74 -1.44 5.49 -13.08
N THR A 75 -2.21 5.99 -12.11
CA THR A 75 -1.93 5.83 -10.68
C THR A 75 -2.18 4.40 -10.22
N PRO A 76 -1.76 4.01 -8.99
CA PRO A 76 -2.12 2.71 -8.42
C PRO A 76 -3.63 2.47 -8.34
N ALA A 77 -4.42 3.50 -8.03
CA ALA A 77 -5.89 3.42 -8.04
C ALA A 77 -6.45 3.17 -9.44
N ASP A 78 -5.91 3.83 -10.48
CA ASP A 78 -6.28 3.58 -11.87
C ASP A 78 -5.96 2.14 -12.29
N CYS A 79 -4.82 1.60 -11.85
CA CYS A 79 -4.43 0.22 -12.11
C CYS A 79 -5.43 -0.77 -11.53
N ILE A 80 -5.94 -0.52 -10.33
CA ILE A 80 -6.99 -1.36 -9.72
C ILE A 80 -8.28 -1.27 -10.53
N LYS A 81 -8.74 -0.06 -10.88
CA LYS A 81 -9.96 0.15 -11.69
C LYS A 81 -9.87 -0.56 -13.03
N LEU A 82 -8.77 -0.39 -13.77
CA LEU A 82 -8.55 -1.09 -15.04
C LEU A 82 -8.46 -2.60 -14.85
N GLY A 83 -7.73 -3.05 -13.82
CA GLY A 83 -7.61 -4.47 -13.51
C GLY A 83 -8.96 -5.15 -13.32
N ILE A 84 -9.84 -4.56 -12.54
CA ILE A 84 -11.13 -5.12 -12.17
C ILE A 84 -12.16 -5.03 -13.32
N ASN A 85 -12.19 -3.90 -14.03
CA ASN A 85 -13.27 -3.61 -14.98
C ASN A 85 -12.96 -4.03 -16.43
N GLU A 86 -11.66 -4.11 -16.81
CA GLU A 86 -11.27 -4.32 -18.22
C GLU A 86 -10.34 -5.53 -18.44
N ILE A 87 -9.58 -5.95 -17.42
CA ILE A 87 -8.54 -6.98 -17.61
C ILE A 87 -8.97 -8.32 -17.05
N LEU A 88 -9.61 -8.34 -15.89
CA LEU A 88 -10.00 -9.57 -15.21
C LEU A 88 -11.40 -10.01 -15.64
N ASP A 89 -11.55 -11.30 -15.99
CA ASP A 89 -12.85 -11.90 -16.35
C ASP A 89 -13.77 -12.10 -15.13
N ARG A 90 -13.24 -12.00 -13.92
CA ARG A 90 -13.98 -12.12 -12.65
C ARG A 90 -13.34 -11.30 -11.57
N LYS A 91 -14.08 -10.97 -10.52
CA LYS A 91 -13.50 -10.32 -9.31
C LYS A 91 -12.37 -11.17 -8.74
N PRO A 92 -11.22 -10.55 -8.38
CA PRO A 92 -10.16 -11.26 -7.67
C PRO A 92 -10.61 -11.62 -6.24
N ASP A 93 -10.06 -12.70 -5.72
CA ASP A 93 -10.33 -13.15 -4.35
C ASP A 93 -9.61 -12.29 -3.32
N ILE A 94 -8.51 -11.64 -3.72
CA ILE A 94 -7.76 -10.66 -2.93
C ILE A 94 -6.97 -9.73 -3.85
N CYS A 95 -6.78 -8.49 -3.40
CA CYS A 95 -5.83 -7.54 -3.97
C CYS A 95 -4.66 -7.33 -3.01
N VAL A 96 -3.43 -7.32 -3.53
CA VAL A 96 -2.23 -6.98 -2.74
C VAL A 96 -1.44 -5.89 -3.44
N SER A 97 -1.03 -4.88 -2.67
CA SER A 97 -0.26 -3.73 -3.17
C SER A 97 1.09 -3.63 -2.45
N GLY A 98 2.16 -3.37 -3.18
CA GLY A 98 3.52 -3.17 -2.64
C GLY A 98 4.54 -4.11 -3.28
N ILE A 99 5.65 -4.43 -2.61
CA ILE A 99 6.06 -3.99 -1.27
C ILE A 99 6.69 -2.60 -1.39
N ASN A 100 6.11 -1.63 -0.71
CA ASN A 100 6.58 -0.25 -0.75
C ASN A 100 7.97 -0.07 -0.13
N HIS A 101 8.79 0.78 -0.75
CA HIS A 101 10.01 1.31 -0.14
C HIS A 101 9.66 2.44 0.82
N GLY A 102 9.77 2.20 2.13
CA GLY A 102 9.42 3.15 3.17
C GLY A 102 8.10 2.83 3.86
N SER A 103 7.89 3.48 5.00
CA SER A 103 6.75 3.25 5.88
C SER A 103 5.47 3.91 5.36
N ASN A 104 4.35 3.21 5.49
CA ASN A 104 3.00 3.74 5.34
C ASN A 104 2.23 3.71 6.67
N SER A 105 2.94 3.63 7.81
CA SER A 105 2.36 3.71 9.15
C SER A 105 1.93 5.13 9.52
N SER A 106 1.13 5.24 10.57
CA SER A 106 0.62 6.52 11.08
C SER A 106 -0.05 7.37 10.00
N ILE A 107 0.23 8.68 9.96
CA ILE A 107 -0.33 9.64 9.01
C ILE A 107 0.10 9.36 7.55
N ASN A 108 1.19 8.62 7.34
CA ASN A 108 1.70 8.32 6.00
C ASN A 108 0.69 7.54 5.14
N VAL A 109 -0.25 6.82 5.77
CA VAL A 109 -1.33 6.11 5.06
C VAL A 109 -2.11 7.00 4.10
N ILE A 110 -2.30 8.29 4.43
CA ILE A 110 -3.07 9.26 3.63
C ILE A 110 -2.35 9.61 2.32
N TYR A 111 -1.01 9.62 2.35
CA TYR A 111 -0.18 10.00 1.19
C TYR A 111 0.24 8.81 0.33
N SER A 112 -0.02 7.58 0.80
CA SER A 112 0.48 6.34 0.23
C SER A 112 -0.26 5.92 -1.05
N GLY A 113 0.46 5.78 -2.15
CA GLY A 113 -0.05 5.15 -3.37
C GLY A 113 -0.30 3.65 -3.18
N THR A 114 0.56 2.96 -2.43
CA THR A 114 0.38 1.54 -2.05
C THR A 114 -0.95 1.33 -1.33
N MET A 115 -1.25 2.18 -0.34
CA MET A 115 -2.49 2.06 0.43
C MET A 115 -3.71 2.53 -0.34
N SER A 116 -3.57 3.52 -1.22
CA SER A 116 -4.67 3.96 -2.08
C SER A 116 -5.17 2.84 -2.99
N ALA A 117 -4.26 2.05 -3.57
CA ALA A 117 -4.65 0.87 -4.35
C ALA A 117 -5.39 -0.19 -3.49
N ALA A 118 -4.91 -0.47 -2.28
CA ALA A 118 -5.60 -1.39 -1.39
C ALA A 118 -6.98 -0.86 -0.96
N ILE A 119 -7.08 0.43 -0.69
CA ILE A 119 -8.34 1.10 -0.36
C ILE A 119 -9.30 1.08 -1.57
N GLU A 120 -8.81 1.36 -2.79
CA GLU A 120 -9.62 1.29 -4.00
C GLU A 120 -10.21 -0.10 -4.21
N ALA A 121 -9.41 -1.16 -4.05
CA ALA A 121 -9.90 -2.53 -4.10
C ALA A 121 -10.97 -2.81 -3.03
N SER A 122 -10.81 -2.25 -1.82
CA SER A 122 -11.81 -2.40 -0.75
C SER A 122 -13.13 -1.66 -1.05
N ILE A 123 -13.09 -0.54 -1.76
CA ILE A 123 -14.30 0.17 -2.28
C ILE A 123 -15.06 -0.74 -3.24
N GLU A 124 -14.35 -1.47 -4.09
CA GLU A 124 -14.93 -2.45 -5.02
C GLU A 124 -15.37 -3.76 -4.33
N GLY A 125 -15.27 -3.83 -3.00
CA GLY A 125 -15.68 -4.98 -2.19
C GLY A 125 -14.72 -6.17 -2.29
N ILE A 126 -13.45 -5.93 -2.59
CA ILE A 126 -12.39 -6.92 -2.69
C ILE A 126 -11.53 -6.84 -1.43
N PRO A 127 -11.27 -7.96 -0.71
CA PRO A 127 -10.30 -8.00 0.36
C PRO A 127 -8.94 -7.47 -0.10
N ALA A 128 -8.32 -6.54 0.63
CA ALA A 128 -7.10 -5.90 0.16
C ALA A 128 -6.06 -5.68 1.26
N ILE A 129 -4.77 -5.78 0.86
CA ILE A 129 -3.61 -5.59 1.74
C ILE A 129 -2.59 -4.71 1.06
N GLY A 130 -2.14 -3.66 1.75
CA GLY A 130 -0.95 -2.90 1.39
C GLY A 130 0.24 -3.34 2.24
N PHE A 131 1.36 -3.67 1.61
CA PHE A 131 2.60 -4.10 2.25
C PHE A 131 3.69 -3.04 2.10
N SER A 132 4.38 -2.71 3.20
CA SER A 132 5.43 -1.68 3.23
C SER A 132 6.61 -2.13 4.10
N LEU A 133 7.83 -1.85 3.67
CA LEU A 133 9.05 -2.09 4.44
C LEU A 133 9.65 -0.75 4.86
N LEU A 134 9.99 -0.60 6.14
CA LEU A 134 10.66 0.59 6.70
C LEU A 134 12.12 0.72 6.20
N ASP A 135 12.34 0.55 4.92
CA ASP A 135 13.63 0.75 4.26
C ASP A 135 13.43 1.51 2.95
N TYR A 136 13.93 2.75 2.90
CA TYR A 136 13.85 3.64 1.73
C TYR A 136 14.93 3.36 0.68
N SER A 137 15.82 2.40 0.94
CA SER A 137 16.90 2.06 0.00
C SER A 137 16.38 1.24 -1.18
N TRP A 138 16.80 1.60 -2.40
CA TRP A 138 16.61 0.74 -3.58
C TRP A 138 17.27 -0.64 -3.47
N LYS A 139 18.19 -0.81 -2.51
CA LYS A 139 18.84 -2.09 -2.16
C LYS A 139 18.17 -2.80 -0.99
N ALA A 140 16.94 -2.40 -0.63
CA ALA A 140 16.19 -3.04 0.45
C ALA A 140 16.03 -4.55 0.20
N ASP A 141 16.21 -5.34 1.26
CA ASP A 141 16.05 -6.79 1.19
C ASP A 141 14.61 -7.22 1.51
N PHE A 142 13.80 -7.35 0.48
CA PHE A 142 12.43 -7.83 0.62
C PHE A 142 12.33 -9.35 0.80
N LYS A 143 13.39 -10.11 0.56
CA LYS A 143 13.36 -11.58 0.63
C LYS A 143 13.07 -12.09 2.04
N THR A 144 13.52 -11.33 3.03
CA THR A 144 13.31 -11.66 4.46
C THR A 144 11.82 -11.60 4.88
N LEU A 145 10.97 -10.98 4.06
CA LEU A 145 9.55 -10.78 4.36
C LEU A 145 8.65 -11.87 3.79
N LYS A 146 9.14 -12.69 2.87
CA LYS A 146 8.34 -13.63 2.06
C LYS A 146 7.43 -14.54 2.89
N ASN A 147 7.97 -15.13 3.95
CA ASN A 147 7.21 -16.04 4.81
C ASN A 147 6.07 -15.32 5.55
N TYR A 148 6.30 -14.11 6.02
CA TYR A 148 5.28 -13.31 6.67
C TYR A 148 4.19 -12.84 5.70
N ILE A 149 4.57 -12.35 4.52
CA ILE A 149 3.64 -11.95 3.46
C ILE A 149 2.75 -13.13 3.06
N LYS A 150 3.35 -14.29 2.81
CA LYS A 150 2.61 -15.52 2.48
C LYS A 150 1.61 -15.88 3.58
N LYS A 151 2.05 -15.90 4.84
CA LYS A 151 1.21 -16.22 6.00
C LYS A 151 0.05 -15.23 6.14
N ILE A 152 0.32 -13.92 6.06
CA ILE A 152 -0.70 -12.87 6.20
C ILE A 152 -1.73 -12.99 5.07
N THR A 153 -1.28 -13.16 3.81
CA THR A 153 -2.16 -13.27 2.64
C THR A 153 -3.05 -14.51 2.72
N ILE A 154 -2.49 -15.68 3.05
CA ILE A 154 -3.28 -16.92 3.21
C ILE A 154 -4.30 -16.78 4.34
N THR A 155 -3.90 -16.16 5.46
CA THR A 155 -4.82 -15.92 6.57
C THR A 155 -5.95 -14.98 6.16
N ALA A 156 -5.64 -13.89 5.44
CA ALA A 156 -6.65 -12.95 4.95
C ALA A 156 -7.64 -13.58 3.97
N ILE A 157 -7.16 -14.47 3.08
CA ILE A 157 -8.05 -15.23 2.17
C ILE A 157 -8.97 -16.16 2.96
N LYS A 158 -8.44 -16.84 3.97
CA LYS A 158 -9.20 -17.84 4.75
C LYS A 158 -10.23 -17.22 5.69
N GLU A 159 -9.80 -16.21 6.46
CA GLU A 159 -10.63 -15.59 7.51
C GLU A 159 -11.52 -14.46 6.98
N GLY A 160 -11.16 -13.89 5.81
CA GLY A 160 -11.78 -12.72 5.22
C GLY A 160 -11.29 -11.40 5.86
N ILE A 161 -11.36 -10.31 5.09
CA ILE A 161 -11.19 -8.95 5.60
C ILE A 161 -12.59 -8.33 5.67
N PRO A 162 -13.00 -7.72 6.79
CA PRO A 162 -14.33 -7.11 6.89
C PRO A 162 -14.58 -6.10 5.77
N ASN A 163 -15.78 -6.11 5.19
CA ASN A 163 -16.15 -5.23 4.08
C ASN A 163 -15.85 -3.75 4.39
N GLY A 164 -15.32 -3.05 3.41
CA GLY A 164 -14.93 -1.64 3.54
C GLY A 164 -13.62 -1.40 4.29
N ASN A 165 -12.87 -2.47 4.58
CA ASN A 165 -11.55 -2.36 5.18
C ASN A 165 -10.47 -2.88 4.24
N ALA A 166 -9.27 -2.28 4.35
CA ALA A 166 -8.02 -2.82 3.83
C ALA A 166 -7.04 -2.99 5.00
N LEU A 167 -6.05 -3.88 4.86
CA LEU A 167 -4.99 -4.03 5.86
C LEU A 167 -3.76 -3.23 5.46
N ASN A 168 -3.32 -2.33 6.32
CA ASN A 168 -2.05 -1.62 6.20
C ASN A 168 -1.00 -2.40 6.99
N VAL A 169 -0.12 -3.11 6.28
CA VAL A 169 0.91 -3.98 6.87
C VAL A 169 2.28 -3.35 6.69
N ASN A 170 2.94 -3.03 7.80
CA ASN A 170 4.27 -2.45 7.79
C ASN A 170 5.26 -3.39 8.48
N PHE A 171 6.42 -3.57 7.84
CA PHE A 171 7.52 -4.40 8.33
C PHE A 171 8.66 -3.52 8.84
N PRO A 172 9.20 -3.80 10.05
CA PRO A 172 10.40 -3.12 10.51
C PRO A 172 11.61 -3.54 9.66
N LYS A 173 12.60 -2.64 9.51
CA LYS A 173 13.88 -2.94 8.84
C LYS A 173 14.76 -3.85 9.71
N LEU A 174 14.41 -5.13 9.75
CA LEU A 174 15.07 -6.16 10.55
C LEU A 174 15.26 -7.44 9.72
N LYS A 175 16.19 -8.30 10.13
CA LYS A 175 16.28 -9.66 9.59
C LYS A 175 15.10 -10.49 10.11
N GLU A 176 14.65 -11.47 9.34
CA GLU A 176 13.50 -12.32 9.68
C GLU A 176 13.54 -12.86 11.11
N LYS A 177 14.69 -13.35 11.56
CA LYS A 177 14.91 -13.90 12.92
C LYS A 177 14.82 -12.87 14.05
N GLU A 178 14.89 -11.58 13.74
CA GLU A 178 14.86 -10.48 14.70
C GLU A 178 13.41 -9.93 14.85
N ILE A 179 12.53 -10.29 13.92
CA ILE A 179 11.12 -9.92 13.97
C ILE A 179 10.43 -10.73 15.08
N LYS A 180 9.89 -10.03 16.08
CA LYS A 180 9.28 -10.65 17.27
C LYS A 180 7.89 -11.22 17.04
N GLY A 181 7.26 -10.93 15.89
CA GLY A 181 5.93 -11.39 15.55
C GLY A 181 5.06 -10.30 14.91
N ILE A 182 3.75 -10.54 14.88
CA ILE A 182 2.74 -9.67 14.28
C ILE A 182 1.89 -9.05 15.38
N LYS A 183 1.58 -7.75 15.28
CA LYS A 183 0.63 -7.05 16.14
C LYS A 183 -0.46 -6.37 15.32
N ILE A 184 -1.71 -6.55 15.75
CA ILE A 184 -2.82 -5.74 15.27
C ILE A 184 -2.79 -4.44 16.06
N CYS A 185 -2.74 -3.32 15.35
CA CYS A 185 -2.51 -2.01 15.91
C CYS A 185 -3.59 -1.02 15.46
N ARG A 186 -3.68 0.09 16.16
CA ARG A 186 -4.29 1.31 15.64
C ARG A 186 -3.22 2.21 15.02
N GLN A 187 -3.63 3.12 14.18
CA GLN A 187 -2.81 4.20 13.67
C GLN A 187 -2.28 5.08 14.81
N ALA A 188 -0.97 5.35 14.84
CA ALA A 188 -0.34 6.27 15.79
C ALA A 188 -0.76 7.72 15.51
N LYS A 189 -0.74 8.56 16.55
CA LYS A 189 -0.92 10.00 16.43
C LYS A 189 0.43 10.68 16.19
N ALA A 190 1.02 10.41 15.03
CA ALA A 190 2.27 11.03 14.59
C ALA A 190 2.01 11.92 13.37
N TYR A 191 2.91 12.89 13.12
CA TYR A 191 2.76 13.88 12.06
C TYR A 191 4.12 14.39 11.60
N TRP A 192 4.13 15.04 10.44
CA TRP A 192 5.32 15.73 9.91
C TRP A 192 5.37 17.18 10.37
N ILE A 193 6.57 17.64 10.79
CA ILE A 193 6.89 19.06 10.86
C ILE A 193 7.60 19.40 9.56
N GLU A 194 6.86 20.00 8.65
CA GLU A 194 7.33 20.29 7.30
C GLU A 194 8.21 21.54 7.27
N LYS A 195 9.21 21.51 6.39
CA LYS A 195 10.10 22.64 6.10
C LYS A 195 10.28 22.73 4.58
N PHE A 196 10.40 23.93 4.07
CA PHE A 196 10.72 24.19 2.68
C PHE A 196 12.15 24.70 2.55
N ASP A 197 13.00 23.93 1.86
CA ASP A 197 14.35 24.37 1.49
C ASP A 197 14.23 25.19 0.20
N LYS A 198 14.37 26.51 0.33
CA LYS A 198 14.28 27.47 -0.78
C LYS A 198 15.61 27.58 -1.48
N ARG A 199 15.62 27.42 -2.80
CA ARG A 199 16.81 27.53 -3.67
C ARG A 199 16.47 28.35 -4.91
N THR A 200 17.51 28.69 -5.67
CA THR A 200 17.40 29.41 -6.94
C THR A 200 18.11 28.60 -8.04
N ASN A 201 17.45 28.43 -9.16
CA ASN A 201 18.05 27.75 -10.32
C ASN A 201 19.03 28.69 -11.08
N PRO A 202 19.84 28.18 -12.04
CA PRO A 202 20.79 29.00 -12.79
C PRO A 202 20.15 30.16 -13.59
N GLN A 203 18.84 30.11 -13.85
CA GLN A 203 18.09 31.17 -14.53
C GLN A 203 17.48 32.20 -13.58
N GLY A 204 17.81 32.15 -12.28
CA GLY A 204 17.33 33.08 -11.27
C GLY A 204 15.91 32.79 -10.75
N LYS A 205 15.27 31.66 -11.13
CA LYS A 205 13.94 31.28 -10.64
C LYS A 205 14.03 30.53 -9.32
N GLU A 206 13.21 30.95 -8.35
CA GLU A 206 13.11 30.28 -7.07
C GLU A 206 12.36 28.95 -7.20
N TYR A 207 12.79 27.94 -6.43
CA TYR A 207 12.10 26.67 -6.25
C TYR A 207 12.28 26.15 -4.83
N TYR A 208 11.43 25.21 -4.42
CA TYR A 208 11.35 24.73 -3.05
C TYR A 208 11.41 23.20 -3.03
N TRP A 209 12.20 22.66 -2.10
CA TRP A 209 12.12 21.25 -1.73
C TRP A 209 11.30 21.11 -0.45
N LEU A 210 10.27 20.28 -0.48
CA LEU A 210 9.59 19.86 0.73
C LEU A 210 10.48 18.90 1.50
N THR A 211 10.79 19.27 2.73
CA THR A 211 11.56 18.49 3.71
C THR A 211 10.80 18.48 5.03
N GLY A 212 11.28 17.74 6.01
CA GLY A 212 10.64 17.75 7.33
C GLY A 212 11.17 16.67 8.24
N GLU A 213 10.59 16.64 9.43
CA GLU A 213 10.87 15.68 10.47
C GLU A 213 9.59 14.99 10.91
N PHE A 214 9.61 13.65 10.93
CA PHE A 214 8.50 12.86 11.42
C PHE A 214 8.51 12.80 12.94
N ILE A 215 7.45 13.28 13.58
CA ILE A 215 7.33 13.38 15.03
C ILE A 215 6.27 12.40 15.52
N ASN A 216 6.70 11.41 16.30
CA ASN A 216 5.83 10.51 17.02
C ASN A 216 5.77 10.89 18.50
N LYS A 217 4.60 11.32 18.98
CA LYS A 217 4.32 11.57 20.41
C LYS A 217 3.42 10.51 21.03
N ASP A 218 3.05 9.48 20.27
CA ASP A 218 2.17 8.40 20.67
C ASP A 218 2.96 7.11 20.98
N HIS A 219 3.44 7.01 22.20
CA HIS A 219 4.24 5.85 22.63
C HIS A 219 3.41 4.70 23.21
N LYS A 220 2.09 4.66 22.95
CA LYS A 220 1.22 3.60 23.44
C LYS A 220 1.48 2.29 22.71
N LYS A 221 1.50 1.19 23.46
CA LYS A 221 1.83 -0.17 22.98
C LYS A 221 0.85 -0.75 21.96
N ASP A 222 -0.29 -0.10 21.74
CA ASP A 222 -1.32 -0.47 20.78
C ASP A 222 -1.17 0.27 19.43
N SER A 223 -0.17 1.17 19.28
CA SER A 223 0.07 1.91 18.06
C SER A 223 1.01 1.17 17.10
N ASP A 224 0.87 1.42 15.81
CA ASP A 224 1.71 0.86 14.74
C ASP A 224 3.17 1.29 14.87
N GLU A 225 3.43 2.58 15.16
CA GLU A 225 4.79 3.09 15.36
C GLU A 225 5.49 2.39 16.52
N TRP A 226 4.79 2.22 17.67
CA TRP A 226 5.37 1.50 18.80
C TRP A 226 5.70 0.04 18.42
N ALA A 227 4.81 -0.62 17.68
CA ALA A 227 5.04 -2.00 17.25
C ALA A 227 6.29 -2.12 16.38
N LEU A 228 6.44 -1.23 15.40
CA LEU A 228 7.58 -1.19 14.47
C LEU A 228 8.89 -0.88 15.19
N GLU A 229 8.91 0.14 16.06
CA GLU A 229 10.08 0.49 16.90
C GLU A 229 10.53 -0.67 17.80
N ASN A 230 9.58 -1.51 18.23
CA ASN A 230 9.86 -2.65 19.11
C ASN A 230 10.07 -3.98 18.36
N GLY A 231 10.20 -3.95 17.03
CA GLY A 231 10.54 -5.11 16.20
C GLY A 231 9.38 -6.04 15.87
N TYR A 232 8.15 -5.54 15.91
CA TYR A 232 6.96 -6.25 15.45
C TYR A 232 6.53 -5.77 14.07
N ILE A 233 5.94 -6.65 13.29
CA ILE A 233 5.15 -6.29 12.11
C ILE A 233 3.85 -5.66 12.61
N SER A 234 3.51 -4.48 12.12
CA SER A 234 2.22 -3.84 12.43
C SER A 234 1.19 -4.19 11.36
N ILE A 235 -0.04 -4.48 11.77
CA ILE A 235 -1.22 -4.57 10.90
C ILE A 235 -2.27 -3.62 11.44
N VAL A 236 -2.63 -2.62 10.64
CA VAL A 236 -3.70 -1.66 10.96
C VAL A 236 -4.85 -1.86 9.97
N PRO A 237 -6.06 -2.23 10.41
CA PRO A 237 -7.23 -2.18 9.55
C PRO A 237 -7.59 -0.72 9.27
N VAL A 238 -7.67 -0.35 8.00
CA VAL A 238 -8.02 1.01 7.54
C VAL A 238 -9.33 0.99 6.77
N LYS A 239 -10.08 2.09 6.82
CA LYS A 239 -11.36 2.27 6.11
C LYS A 239 -11.30 3.43 5.15
N PHE A 240 -12.08 3.37 4.08
CA PHE A 240 -12.33 4.51 3.20
C PHE A 240 -13.40 5.48 3.75
N ASP A 241 -14.26 5.02 4.66
CA ASP A 241 -15.20 5.90 5.36
C ASP A 241 -14.45 6.74 6.41
N MET A 242 -14.19 8.00 6.05
CA MET A 242 -13.50 8.98 6.89
C MET A 242 -14.45 9.73 7.83
N THR A 243 -15.72 9.35 7.93
CA THR A 243 -16.71 9.99 8.77
C THR A 243 -16.35 9.82 10.24
N ASP A 244 -16.26 10.91 11.00
CA ASP A 244 -16.18 10.85 12.46
C ASP A 244 -17.57 10.62 13.05
N HIS A 245 -17.97 9.35 13.07
CA HIS A 245 -19.27 8.92 13.60
C HIS A 245 -19.49 9.29 15.07
N TYR A 246 -18.42 9.46 15.84
CA TYR A 246 -18.52 9.87 17.24
C TYR A 246 -18.96 11.34 17.37
N ASN A 247 -18.40 12.24 16.53
CA ASN A 247 -18.68 13.67 16.64
C ASN A 247 -19.88 14.15 15.81
N ILE A 248 -20.51 13.31 14.99
CA ILE A 248 -21.74 13.67 14.25
C ILE A 248 -22.80 14.27 15.20
N ARG A 249 -23.09 13.61 16.33
CA ARG A 249 -24.11 14.08 17.30
C ARG A 249 -23.77 15.46 17.87
N LYS A 250 -22.50 15.77 18.08
CA LYS A 250 -22.05 17.07 18.60
C LYS A 250 -22.27 18.18 17.58
N ILE A 251 -21.94 17.91 16.32
CA ILE A 251 -22.07 18.89 15.21
C ILE A 251 -23.54 19.08 14.85
N SER A 252 -24.39 18.03 14.94
CA SER A 252 -25.83 18.12 14.68
C SER A 252 -26.58 19.07 15.63
N ASN A 253 -25.99 19.43 16.76
CA ASN A 253 -26.55 20.39 17.69
C ASN A 253 -26.18 21.85 17.38
N TRP A 254 -25.38 22.10 16.35
CA TRP A 254 -25.04 23.47 15.95
C TRP A 254 -26.27 24.14 15.33
N LYS A 255 -26.44 25.42 15.65
CA LYS A 255 -27.48 26.28 15.02
C LYS A 255 -26.82 26.97 13.82
N PHE A 256 -27.25 26.59 12.63
CA PHE A 256 -26.85 27.23 11.38
C PHE A 256 -27.81 28.35 11.02
#